data_1f7858a9fc7f9c91721df675cabedd83
#
_entry.id   1f7858a9fc7f9c91721df675cabedd83
#
_cell.length_a   1.000
_cell.length_b   1.000
_cell.length_c   1.000
_cell.angle_alpha   90.00
_cell.angle_beta   90.00
_cell.angle_gamma   90.00
#
_symmetry.space_group_name_H-M   'P 1'
#
loop_
_entity.id
_entity.type
_entity.pdbx_description
1 polymer ?
#
loop_
_entity_poly.entity_id
_entity_poly.type
_entity_poly.pdbx_seq_one_letter_code
_entity_poly.pdbx_strand_id
1 'polypeptide(L)'
;MHNNNSLNIEDLIAECKVVKTSDSSETIRLIKSLEDNYGALELVEIYNYFFDRCRNYNVIVYLLKQIDKYRDPSSLSVLVDTLIMREKFKDRITDDDSRTQIRVIVAKVLANLKDSQAVYPLLYCLNNKDENYKIRLSCAEALGKIGDKYAVSPLVDLLEDEEEKSVYIKESAAFALGMIGDMKAVESLVSILETKKGIVDKFTFLKERAIEALNKINFRSDRIFKALKNSLMDESTQVRINAIEALMNTDDDRVLELIKGMLKDPDQEVVKNAIIALYNLEGEELIVSILDDVAAPEFAKLEAKALLKELSEYEEDLDD
;
A
#
# COMPACT_ATOMS: atom_id res chain seq x y z
N MET A 1 -42.03 16.79 17.61
CA MET A 1 -41.36 17.73 18.50
C MET A 1 -39.91 17.28 18.58
N HIS A 2 -39.03 17.83 17.75
CA HIS A 2 -37.60 17.56 17.83
C HIS A 2 -37.06 18.38 18.99
N ASN A 3 -36.66 17.74 20.08
CA ASN A 3 -35.87 18.36 21.11
C ASN A 3 -34.54 18.81 20.53
N ASN A 4 -34.37 20.09 20.27
CA ASN A 4 -33.07 20.75 20.07
C ASN A 4 -32.32 20.81 21.43
N ASN A 5 -31.96 19.66 21.97
CA ASN A 5 -30.89 19.62 22.94
C ASN A 5 -29.58 19.52 22.11
N SER A 6 -28.97 20.68 21.85
CA SER A 6 -27.56 20.71 21.49
C SER A 6 -26.82 19.92 22.56
N LEU A 7 -26.14 18.83 22.15
CA LEU A 7 -25.34 17.99 23.02
C LEU A 7 -24.36 18.88 23.78
N ASN A 8 -24.56 19.06 25.07
CA ASN A 8 -23.56 19.73 25.88
C ASN A 8 -22.52 18.69 26.28
N ILE A 9 -21.53 18.48 25.40
CA ILE A 9 -20.45 17.53 25.59
C ILE A 9 -19.73 17.80 26.92
N GLU A 10 -19.65 19.04 27.37
CA GLU A 10 -19.03 19.42 28.65
C GLU A 10 -19.81 18.87 29.85
N ASP A 11 -21.13 18.86 29.81
CA ASP A 11 -21.97 18.28 30.88
C ASP A 11 -21.82 16.73 30.87
N LEU A 12 -21.75 16.11 29.71
CA LEU A 12 -21.55 14.69 29.57
C LEU A 12 -20.20 14.24 30.16
N ILE A 13 -19.17 15.06 30.05
CA ILE A 13 -17.84 14.82 30.60
C ILE A 13 -17.81 14.99 32.11
N ALA A 14 -18.53 15.95 32.62
CA ALA A 14 -18.66 16.15 34.06
C ALA A 14 -19.34 14.94 34.72
N GLU A 15 -20.31 14.32 34.02
CA GLU A 15 -20.97 13.09 34.45
C GLU A 15 -20.09 11.86 34.33
N CYS A 16 -19.37 11.71 33.21
CA CYS A 16 -18.67 10.46 32.87
C CYS A 16 -17.32 10.26 33.57
N LYS A 17 -16.67 11.28 34.14
CA LYS A 17 -15.32 11.19 34.75
C LYS A 17 -14.26 10.51 33.89
N VAL A 18 -14.56 10.28 32.61
CA VAL A 18 -13.85 9.40 31.64
C VAL A 18 -12.38 9.77 31.48
N VAL A 19 -12.04 11.04 31.64
CA VAL A 19 -10.67 11.53 31.46
C VAL A 19 -9.80 11.31 32.70
N LYS A 20 -10.39 10.98 33.84
CA LYS A 20 -9.69 10.90 35.14
C LYS A 20 -9.43 9.46 35.63
N THR A 21 -10.08 8.44 35.03
CA THR A 21 -9.88 7.06 35.49
C THR A 21 -8.60 6.49 34.92
N SER A 22 -7.81 5.83 35.74
CA SER A 22 -6.61 5.08 35.33
C SER A 22 -6.98 3.72 34.70
N ASP A 23 -8.22 3.26 34.87
CA ASP A 23 -8.70 1.96 34.34
C ASP A 23 -9.26 2.14 32.91
N SER A 24 -8.53 1.58 31.96
CA SER A 24 -8.89 1.59 30.53
C SER A 24 -10.19 0.83 30.26
N SER A 25 -10.45 -0.25 31.00
CA SER A 25 -11.63 -1.11 30.79
C SER A 25 -12.91 -0.40 31.21
N GLU A 26 -12.89 0.30 32.35
CA GLU A 26 -14.00 1.11 32.82
C GLU A 26 -14.30 2.26 31.87
N THR A 27 -13.25 2.97 31.44
CA THR A 27 -13.38 4.06 30.47
C THR A 27 -13.99 3.59 29.15
N ILE A 28 -13.53 2.46 28.59
CA ILE A 28 -14.08 1.91 27.35
C ILE A 28 -15.55 1.46 27.55
N ARG A 29 -15.92 0.89 28.69
CA ARG A 29 -17.31 0.53 28.98
C ARG A 29 -18.22 1.76 29.02
N LEU A 30 -17.77 2.83 29.63
CA LEU A 30 -18.48 4.12 29.65
C LEU A 30 -18.70 4.67 28.25
N ILE A 31 -17.64 4.73 27.43
CA ILE A 31 -17.76 5.18 26.04
C ILE A 31 -18.75 4.31 25.25
N LYS A 32 -18.70 2.97 25.42
CA LYS A 32 -19.66 2.06 24.78
C LYS A 32 -21.09 2.30 25.21
N SER A 33 -21.35 2.61 26.49
CA SER A 33 -22.71 2.91 26.94
C SER A 33 -23.32 4.16 26.29
N LEU A 34 -22.49 5.05 25.75
CA LEU A 34 -22.95 6.20 25.00
C LEU A 34 -23.44 5.81 23.59
N GLU A 35 -22.91 4.72 23.02
CA GLU A 35 -23.28 4.26 21.68
C GLU A 35 -24.78 3.89 21.58
N ASP A 36 -25.40 3.47 22.69
CA ASP A 36 -26.83 3.15 22.75
C ASP A 36 -27.75 4.38 22.81
N ASN A 37 -27.20 5.55 23.17
CA ASN A 37 -27.97 6.74 23.48
C ASN A 37 -27.84 7.87 22.46
N TYR A 38 -26.81 7.83 21.59
CA TYR A 38 -26.47 8.93 20.68
C TYR A 38 -26.39 8.47 19.24
N GLY A 39 -26.73 9.36 18.31
CA GLY A 39 -26.61 9.13 16.87
C GLY A 39 -25.18 9.22 16.35
N ALA A 40 -24.95 8.80 15.10
CA ALA A 40 -23.62 8.68 14.52
C ALA A 40 -22.82 9.99 14.55
N LEU A 41 -23.43 11.14 14.24
CA LEU A 41 -22.74 12.45 14.25
C LEU A 41 -22.33 12.86 15.66
N GLU A 42 -23.23 12.68 16.62
CA GLU A 42 -22.97 12.99 18.03
C GLU A 42 -21.86 12.09 18.59
N LEU A 43 -21.85 10.81 18.23
CA LEU A 43 -20.81 9.88 18.63
C LEU A 43 -19.43 10.28 18.08
N VAL A 44 -19.35 10.78 16.85
CA VAL A 44 -18.09 11.26 16.28
C VAL A 44 -17.55 12.46 17.06
N GLU A 45 -18.42 13.42 17.42
CA GLU A 45 -18.02 14.54 18.29
C GLU A 45 -17.49 14.07 19.64
N ILE A 46 -18.20 13.12 20.26
CA ILE A 46 -17.80 12.51 21.54
C ILE A 46 -16.43 11.83 21.41
N TYR A 47 -16.21 11.01 20.36
CA TYR A 47 -14.95 10.33 20.15
C TYR A 47 -13.79 11.30 19.89
N ASN A 48 -13.99 12.31 19.05
CA ASN A 48 -12.99 13.35 18.78
C ASN A 48 -12.62 14.10 20.06
N TYR A 49 -13.61 14.45 20.87
CA TYR A 49 -13.38 15.14 22.13
C TYR A 49 -12.57 14.30 23.12
N PHE A 50 -12.93 13.02 23.32
CA PHE A 50 -12.19 12.13 24.21
C PHE A 50 -10.80 11.81 23.66
N PHE A 51 -10.68 11.59 22.38
CA PHE A 51 -9.40 11.34 21.71
C PHE A 51 -8.43 12.51 21.94
N ASP A 52 -8.91 13.74 21.83
CA ASP A 52 -8.08 14.93 22.05
C ASP A 52 -7.60 15.10 23.50
N ARG A 53 -8.23 14.46 24.48
CA ARG A 53 -7.96 14.65 25.91
C ARG A 53 -7.46 13.43 26.65
N CYS A 54 -7.67 12.25 26.13
CA CYS A 54 -7.31 11.00 26.78
C CYS A 54 -5.78 10.81 26.84
N ARG A 55 -5.32 10.22 27.96
CA ARG A 55 -3.89 9.89 28.20
C ARG A 55 -3.62 8.39 28.18
N ASN A 56 -4.65 7.57 28.22
CA ASN A 56 -4.51 6.12 28.26
C ASN A 56 -4.40 5.56 26.85
N TYR A 57 -3.30 4.87 26.58
CA TYR A 57 -3.00 4.26 25.26
C TYR A 57 -4.14 3.37 24.75
N ASN A 58 -4.66 2.46 25.58
CA ASN A 58 -5.69 1.50 25.15
C ASN A 58 -7.01 2.21 24.79
N VAL A 59 -7.35 3.25 25.52
CA VAL A 59 -8.55 4.07 25.25
C VAL A 59 -8.35 4.86 23.94
N ILE A 60 -7.18 5.44 23.73
CA ILE A 60 -6.84 6.15 22.48
C ILE A 60 -6.95 5.21 21.29
N VAL A 61 -6.42 3.99 21.38
CA VAL A 61 -6.51 2.99 20.30
C VAL A 61 -7.97 2.59 20.05
N TYR A 62 -8.78 2.44 21.11
CA TYR A 62 -10.21 2.16 20.95
C TYR A 62 -10.93 3.31 20.23
N LEU A 63 -10.69 4.56 20.64
CA LEU A 63 -11.28 5.74 20.01
C LEU A 63 -10.87 5.88 18.54
N LEU A 64 -9.60 5.64 18.21
CA LEU A 64 -9.14 5.64 16.82
C LEU A 64 -9.86 4.59 15.95
N LYS A 65 -10.16 3.41 16.50
CA LYS A 65 -10.96 2.39 15.80
C LYS A 65 -12.39 2.88 15.54
N GLN A 66 -12.99 3.59 16.50
CA GLN A 66 -14.32 4.16 16.31
C GLN A 66 -14.30 5.30 15.26
N ILE A 67 -13.33 6.21 15.35
CA ILE A 67 -13.14 7.29 14.36
C ILE A 67 -12.94 6.69 12.95
N ASP A 68 -12.14 5.64 12.83
CA ASP A 68 -11.93 4.93 11.55
C ASP A 68 -13.21 4.28 11.00
N LYS A 69 -14.07 3.77 11.89
CA LYS A 69 -15.37 3.18 11.51
C LYS A 69 -16.31 4.22 10.88
N TYR A 70 -16.39 5.41 11.45
CA TYR A 70 -17.31 6.45 11.00
C TYR A 70 -16.76 7.27 9.83
N ARG A 71 -15.44 7.46 9.75
CA ARG A 71 -14.73 8.21 8.70
C ARG A 71 -15.30 9.61 8.44
N ASP A 72 -15.67 10.30 9.51
CA ASP A 72 -16.23 11.64 9.42
C ASP A 72 -15.13 12.69 9.26
N PRO A 73 -15.25 13.64 8.31
CA PRO A 73 -14.25 14.69 8.08
C PRO A 73 -13.99 15.59 9.30
N SER A 74 -14.91 15.71 10.25
CA SER A 74 -14.71 16.50 11.47
C SER A 74 -13.57 15.97 12.35
N SER A 75 -13.16 14.70 12.16
CA SER A 75 -12.04 14.09 12.85
C SER A 75 -10.67 14.52 12.30
N LEU A 76 -10.63 15.15 11.12
CA LEU A 76 -9.37 15.47 10.43
C LEU A 76 -8.43 16.30 11.31
N SER A 77 -8.92 17.38 11.91
CA SER A 77 -8.08 18.30 12.68
C SER A 77 -7.37 17.61 13.85
N VAL A 78 -8.09 16.83 14.65
CA VAL A 78 -7.52 16.16 15.83
C VAL A 78 -6.55 15.04 15.42
N LEU A 79 -6.80 14.36 14.30
CA LEU A 79 -5.90 13.37 13.74
C LEU A 79 -4.60 14.00 13.23
N VAL A 80 -4.71 15.11 12.48
CA VAL A 80 -3.54 15.84 11.98
C VAL A 80 -2.69 16.38 13.11
N ASP A 81 -3.29 17.01 14.13
CA ASP A 81 -2.56 17.52 15.29
C ASP A 81 -1.80 16.42 16.05
N THR A 82 -2.37 15.23 16.10
CA THR A 82 -1.71 14.06 16.69
C THR A 82 -0.57 13.54 15.78
N LEU A 83 -0.79 13.48 14.48
CA LEU A 83 0.23 13.02 13.52
C LEU A 83 1.49 13.89 13.59
N ILE A 84 1.35 15.21 13.52
CA ILE A 84 2.49 16.15 13.50
C ILE A 84 3.06 16.43 14.90
N MET A 85 2.57 15.75 15.92
CA MET A 85 3.09 15.86 17.30
C MET A 85 3.01 17.27 17.88
N ARG A 86 1.88 17.97 17.74
CA ARG A 86 1.70 19.25 18.45
C ARG A 86 1.93 19.06 19.95
N GLU A 87 2.41 20.09 20.61
CA GLU A 87 2.85 20.04 22.02
C GLU A 87 1.78 19.44 22.96
N LYS A 88 0.53 19.80 22.74
CA LYS A 88 -0.61 19.24 23.47
C LYS A 88 -0.66 17.71 23.48
N PHE A 89 -0.22 17.06 22.41
CA PHE A 89 -0.16 15.60 22.33
C PHE A 89 1.06 15.04 23.04
N LYS A 90 2.22 15.69 22.93
CA LYS A 90 3.46 15.29 23.64
C LYS A 90 3.26 15.20 25.14
N ASP A 91 2.52 16.16 25.73
CA ASP A 91 2.26 16.21 27.16
C ASP A 91 1.30 15.12 27.65
N ARG A 92 0.49 14.57 26.76
CA ARG A 92 -0.50 13.52 27.09
C ARG A 92 0.11 12.13 27.12
N ILE A 93 0.96 11.82 26.17
CA ILE A 93 1.60 10.51 25.99
C ILE A 93 3.10 10.68 26.12
N THR A 94 3.66 10.25 27.24
CA THR A 94 5.09 10.44 27.57
C THR A 94 5.98 9.33 27.02
N ASP A 95 5.44 8.13 26.81
CA ASP A 95 6.16 7.00 26.26
C ASP A 95 6.31 7.08 24.74
N ASP A 96 7.56 6.99 24.24
CA ASP A 96 7.90 7.15 22.83
C ASP A 96 7.34 6.04 21.95
N ASP A 97 7.31 4.80 22.44
CA ASP A 97 6.76 3.68 21.68
C ASP A 97 5.25 3.83 21.50
N SER A 98 4.54 4.20 22.55
CA SER A 98 3.10 4.49 22.48
C SER A 98 2.80 5.66 21.55
N ARG A 99 3.60 6.74 21.59
CA ARG A 99 3.49 7.85 20.65
C ARG A 99 3.64 7.41 19.20
N THR A 100 4.67 6.62 18.94
CA THR A 100 4.93 6.08 17.60
C THR A 100 3.78 5.22 17.11
N GLN A 101 3.29 4.29 17.94
CA GLN A 101 2.19 3.40 17.56
C GLN A 101 0.89 4.17 17.30
N ILE A 102 0.55 5.15 18.15
CA ILE A 102 -0.62 6.00 17.94
C ILE A 102 -0.52 6.75 16.61
N ARG A 103 0.61 7.37 16.31
CA ARG A 103 0.82 8.12 15.07
C ARG A 103 0.78 7.24 13.82
N VAL A 104 1.28 6.01 13.91
CA VAL A 104 1.13 4.99 12.84
C VAL A 104 -0.34 4.66 12.60
N ILE A 105 -1.14 4.47 13.67
CA ILE A 105 -2.58 4.22 13.54
C ILE A 105 -3.28 5.45 12.96
N VAL A 106 -2.94 6.65 13.42
CA VAL A 106 -3.49 7.92 12.91
C VAL A 106 -3.24 8.08 11.41
N ALA A 107 -2.03 7.79 10.92
CA ALA A 107 -1.75 7.83 9.49
C ALA A 107 -2.65 6.87 8.70
N LYS A 108 -2.93 5.67 9.23
CA LYS A 108 -3.87 4.70 8.62
C LYS A 108 -5.31 5.19 8.63
N VAL A 109 -5.75 5.83 9.71
CA VAL A 109 -7.11 6.42 9.81
C VAL A 109 -7.26 7.57 8.81
N LEU A 110 -6.26 8.45 8.70
CA LEU A 110 -6.22 9.52 7.70
C LEU A 110 -6.27 8.98 6.26
N ALA A 111 -5.59 7.86 5.99
CA ALA A 111 -5.66 7.18 4.71
C ALA A 111 -7.07 6.68 4.38
N ASN A 112 -7.80 6.17 5.38
CA ASN A 112 -9.17 5.66 5.21
C ASN A 112 -10.19 6.81 5.12
N LEU A 113 -9.92 7.94 5.74
CA LEU A 113 -10.71 9.17 5.64
C LEU A 113 -10.69 9.73 4.22
N LYS A 114 -9.59 9.55 3.48
CA LYS A 114 -9.38 9.99 2.10
C LYS A 114 -9.57 11.51 1.89
N ASP A 115 -9.28 12.31 2.90
CA ASP A 115 -9.33 13.77 2.80
C ASP A 115 -8.01 14.33 2.30
N SER A 116 -8.06 15.12 1.22
CA SER A 116 -6.85 15.72 0.62
C SER A 116 -6.12 16.69 1.56
N GLN A 117 -6.80 17.25 2.54
CA GLN A 117 -6.16 18.12 3.53
C GLN A 117 -5.15 17.36 4.43
N ALA A 118 -5.21 16.02 4.49
CA ALA A 118 -4.23 15.20 5.17
C ALA A 118 -2.91 15.07 4.40
N VAL A 119 -2.87 15.38 3.10
CA VAL A 119 -1.70 15.17 2.23
C VAL A 119 -0.49 15.94 2.74
N TYR A 120 -0.64 17.24 3.00
CA TYR A 120 0.48 18.06 3.45
C TYR A 120 1.06 17.61 4.82
N PRO A 121 0.26 17.37 5.86
CA PRO A 121 0.76 16.81 7.13
C PRO A 121 1.46 15.45 6.98
N LEU A 122 0.96 14.58 6.11
CA LEU A 122 1.60 13.28 5.83
C LEU A 122 2.95 13.46 5.13
N LEU A 123 3.04 14.35 4.14
CA LEU A 123 4.29 14.70 3.47
C LEU A 123 5.30 15.33 4.44
N TYR A 124 4.85 16.19 5.34
CA TYR A 124 5.70 16.77 6.37
C TYR A 124 6.39 15.72 7.23
N CYS A 125 5.63 14.71 7.71
CA CYS A 125 6.20 13.60 8.49
C CYS A 125 7.07 12.67 7.63
N LEU A 126 6.67 12.39 6.39
CA LEU A 126 7.43 11.52 5.48
C LEU A 126 8.81 12.09 5.16
N ASN A 127 8.89 13.39 4.85
CA ASN A 127 10.13 14.05 4.42
C ASN A 127 11.06 14.41 5.58
N ASN A 128 10.59 14.34 6.83
CA ASN A 128 11.45 14.54 7.99
C ASN A 128 12.35 13.32 8.20
N LYS A 129 13.64 13.42 7.85
CA LYS A 129 14.63 12.33 7.97
C LYS A 129 14.91 11.92 9.43
N ASP A 130 14.64 12.80 10.39
CA ASP A 130 14.79 12.55 11.82
C ASP A 130 13.55 11.87 12.44
N GLU A 131 12.48 11.73 11.66
CA GLU A 131 11.25 11.09 12.12
C GLU A 131 11.40 9.57 12.22
N ASN A 132 10.64 8.95 13.13
CA ASN A 132 10.62 7.50 13.27
C ASN A 132 10.23 6.82 11.94
N TYR A 133 11.03 5.87 11.48
CA TYR A 133 10.86 5.21 10.18
C TYR A 133 9.48 4.55 10.02
N LYS A 134 8.86 4.01 11.10
CA LYS A 134 7.52 3.40 11.06
C LYS A 134 6.45 4.44 10.73
N ILE A 135 6.61 5.67 11.24
CA ILE A 135 5.70 6.78 10.94
C ILE A 135 5.89 7.21 9.48
N ARG A 136 7.14 7.36 9.03
CA ARG A 136 7.44 7.70 7.63
C ARG A 136 6.84 6.69 6.66
N LEU A 137 7.03 5.38 6.90
CA LEU A 137 6.42 4.31 6.09
C LEU A 137 4.89 4.43 6.05
N SER A 138 4.27 4.58 7.22
CA SER A 138 2.80 4.70 7.30
C SER A 138 2.27 5.95 6.61
N CYS A 139 3.04 7.05 6.61
CA CYS A 139 2.69 8.27 5.87
C CYS A 139 2.75 8.05 4.34
N ALA A 140 3.78 7.35 3.84
CA ALA A 140 3.87 7.01 2.42
C ALA A 140 2.68 6.13 1.97
N GLU A 141 2.37 5.07 2.73
CA GLU A 141 1.21 4.22 2.47
C GLU A 141 -0.11 5.00 2.49
N ALA A 142 -0.25 5.92 3.45
CA ALA A 142 -1.43 6.77 3.58
C ALA A 142 -1.62 7.68 2.36
N LEU A 143 -0.55 8.31 1.89
CA LEU A 143 -0.55 9.15 0.68
C LEU A 143 -1.00 8.36 -0.55
N GLY A 144 -0.49 7.13 -0.72
CA GLY A 144 -0.92 6.24 -1.79
C GLY A 144 -2.42 5.91 -1.73
N LYS A 145 -2.95 5.62 -0.53
CA LYS A 145 -4.38 5.30 -0.34
C LYS A 145 -5.30 6.50 -0.52
N ILE A 146 -4.86 7.70 -0.12
CA ILE A 146 -5.62 8.95 -0.37
C ILE A 146 -5.71 9.18 -1.87
N GLY A 147 -4.65 8.90 -2.62
CA GLY A 147 -4.64 8.99 -4.08
C GLY A 147 -4.58 10.40 -4.64
N ASP A 148 -4.24 11.40 -3.83
CA ASP A 148 -4.18 12.79 -4.26
C ASP A 148 -2.91 13.07 -5.07
N LYS A 149 -3.09 13.65 -6.26
CA LYS A 149 -2.00 13.97 -7.20
C LYS A 149 -0.99 15.00 -6.66
N TYR A 150 -1.33 15.78 -5.66
CA TYR A 150 -0.38 16.69 -5.00
C TYR A 150 0.79 15.94 -4.35
N ALA A 151 0.61 14.67 -3.98
CA ALA A 151 1.67 13.85 -3.42
C ALA A 151 2.68 13.35 -4.46
N VAL A 152 2.36 13.37 -5.76
CA VAL A 152 3.19 12.74 -6.81
C VAL A 152 4.59 13.36 -6.87
N SER A 153 4.69 14.67 -7.04
CA SER A 153 6.00 15.32 -7.15
C SER A 153 6.88 15.11 -5.91
N PRO A 154 6.39 15.33 -4.68
CA PRO A 154 7.18 15.04 -3.47
C PRO A 154 7.60 13.57 -3.33
N LEU A 155 6.78 12.62 -3.79
CA LEU A 155 7.14 11.20 -3.76
C LEU A 155 8.18 10.85 -4.83
N VAL A 156 8.14 11.49 -5.99
CA VAL A 156 9.18 11.39 -7.02
C VAL A 156 10.49 11.96 -6.50
N ASP A 157 10.47 13.17 -5.92
CA ASP A 157 11.65 13.79 -5.32
C ASP A 157 12.28 12.89 -4.26
N LEU A 158 11.46 12.18 -3.47
CA LEU A 158 11.92 11.21 -2.46
C LEU A 158 12.59 9.98 -3.10
N LEU A 159 12.08 9.48 -4.23
CA LEU A 159 12.72 8.37 -4.96
C LEU A 159 14.10 8.74 -5.46
N GLU A 160 14.24 9.98 -5.96
CA GLU A 160 15.46 10.52 -6.57
C GLU A 160 16.45 11.06 -5.52
N ASP A 161 16.02 11.27 -4.27
CA ASP A 161 16.86 11.79 -3.19
C ASP A 161 18.03 10.84 -2.87
N GLU A 162 19.25 11.22 -3.25
CA GLU A 162 20.47 10.45 -2.96
C GLU A 162 20.82 10.44 -1.46
N GLU A 163 20.34 11.42 -0.70
CA GLU A 163 20.50 11.49 0.76
C GLU A 163 19.55 10.57 1.52
N GLU A 164 18.49 10.08 0.88
CA GLU A 164 17.61 9.07 1.47
C GLU A 164 18.25 7.68 1.41
N LYS A 165 18.75 7.23 2.56
CA LYS A 165 19.47 5.94 2.69
C LYS A 165 18.55 4.74 2.93
N SER A 166 17.29 4.99 3.28
CA SER A 166 16.34 3.94 3.55
C SER A 166 15.68 3.44 2.26
N VAL A 167 16.07 2.27 1.82
CA VAL A 167 15.44 1.61 0.67
C VAL A 167 13.95 1.37 0.94
N TYR A 168 13.57 1.01 2.15
CA TYR A 168 12.16 0.78 2.54
C TYR A 168 11.29 2.03 2.37
N ILE A 169 11.84 3.22 2.62
CA ILE A 169 11.12 4.49 2.38
C ILE A 169 10.92 4.71 0.89
N LYS A 170 11.94 4.44 0.07
CA LYS A 170 11.84 4.52 -1.39
C LYS A 170 10.86 3.48 -1.96
N GLU A 171 10.87 2.25 -1.46
CA GLU A 171 9.88 1.22 -1.82
C GLU A 171 8.44 1.67 -1.51
N SER A 172 8.22 2.26 -0.33
CA SER A 172 6.91 2.78 0.04
C SER A 172 6.48 3.97 -0.82
N ALA A 173 7.43 4.82 -1.23
CA ALA A 173 7.17 5.92 -2.17
C ALA A 173 6.79 5.38 -3.56
N ALA A 174 7.52 4.39 -4.08
CA ALA A 174 7.18 3.74 -5.35
C ALA A 174 5.79 3.08 -5.30
N PHE A 175 5.48 2.37 -4.22
CA PHE A 175 4.16 1.79 -3.99
C PHE A 175 3.06 2.86 -3.97
N ALA A 176 3.27 3.96 -3.25
CA ALA A 176 2.33 5.08 -3.18
C ALA A 176 2.09 5.71 -4.56
N LEU A 177 3.16 5.91 -5.35
CA LEU A 177 3.05 6.43 -6.72
C LEU A 177 2.22 5.49 -7.62
N GLY A 178 2.42 4.18 -7.50
CA GLY A 178 1.60 3.18 -8.19
C GLY A 178 0.12 3.24 -7.78
N MET A 179 -0.17 3.45 -6.49
CA MET A 179 -1.54 3.60 -5.98
C MET A 179 -2.21 4.88 -6.48
N ILE A 180 -1.47 6.00 -6.57
CA ILE A 180 -1.98 7.28 -7.10
C ILE A 180 -2.22 7.20 -8.60
N GLY A 181 -1.41 6.44 -9.33
CA GLY A 181 -1.62 6.16 -10.74
C GLY A 181 -1.32 7.35 -11.68
N ASP A 182 -0.51 8.32 -11.29
CA ASP A 182 -0.19 9.46 -12.14
C ASP A 182 1.03 9.20 -13.04
N MET A 183 0.88 9.49 -14.35
CA MET A 183 1.93 9.28 -15.35
C MET A 183 3.23 10.06 -15.10
N LYS A 184 3.20 11.10 -14.28
CA LYS A 184 4.41 11.87 -13.93
C LYS A 184 5.45 11.02 -13.17
N ALA A 185 5.03 9.92 -12.55
CA ALA A 185 5.93 9.02 -11.85
C ALA A 185 6.71 8.08 -12.79
N VAL A 186 6.30 7.95 -14.06
CA VAL A 186 6.82 6.93 -14.97
C VAL A 186 8.33 7.03 -15.17
N GLU A 187 8.86 8.22 -15.44
CA GLU A 187 10.29 8.37 -15.71
C GLU A 187 11.17 7.99 -14.51
N SER A 188 10.79 8.40 -13.31
CA SER A 188 11.52 8.02 -12.08
C SER A 188 11.43 6.52 -11.80
N LEU A 189 10.27 5.91 -12.00
CA LEU A 189 10.10 4.46 -11.83
C LEU A 189 10.91 3.67 -12.89
N VAL A 190 10.94 4.11 -14.13
CA VAL A 190 11.77 3.51 -15.19
C VAL A 190 13.26 3.64 -14.88
N SER A 191 13.70 4.79 -14.34
CA SER A 191 15.11 4.99 -14.00
C SER A 191 15.59 4.00 -12.92
N ILE A 192 14.72 3.60 -11.99
CA ILE A 192 15.02 2.55 -11.00
C ILE A 192 15.35 1.22 -11.69
N LEU A 193 14.60 0.84 -12.72
CA LEU A 193 14.82 -0.39 -13.47
C LEU A 193 16.12 -0.36 -14.29
N GLU A 194 16.53 0.81 -14.73
CA GLU A 194 17.74 1.01 -15.53
C GLU A 194 19.02 1.13 -14.69
N THR A 195 18.91 1.18 -13.35
CA THR A 195 20.06 1.28 -12.45
C THR A 195 20.98 0.07 -12.59
N LYS A 196 22.22 0.31 -13.01
CA LYS A 196 23.20 -0.75 -13.29
C LYS A 196 23.74 -1.40 -12.02
N LYS A 197 24.17 -2.66 -12.20
CA LYS A 197 24.80 -3.59 -11.26
C LYS A 197 25.82 -2.96 -10.30
N GLY A 198 25.77 -3.38 -9.05
CA GLY A 198 26.84 -3.14 -8.07
C GLY A 198 26.39 -3.12 -6.61
N ILE A 199 25.06 -3.02 -6.36
CA ILE A 199 24.50 -3.03 -5.01
C ILE A 199 23.26 -3.95 -5.02
N VAL A 200 23.48 -5.22 -5.41
CA VAL A 200 22.45 -6.16 -5.88
C VAL A 200 21.35 -6.43 -4.87
N ASP A 201 21.65 -6.62 -3.59
CA ASP A 201 20.63 -7.11 -2.64
C ASP A 201 19.66 -6.04 -2.12
N LYS A 202 20.08 -4.78 -2.08
CA LYS A 202 19.26 -3.71 -1.47
C LYS A 202 18.24 -3.08 -2.43
N PHE A 203 18.46 -3.15 -3.75
CA PHE A 203 17.60 -2.52 -4.74
C PHE A 203 16.64 -3.48 -5.44
N THR A 204 16.73 -4.77 -5.19
CA THR A 204 15.86 -5.78 -5.80
C THR A 204 14.39 -5.51 -5.50
N PHE A 205 14.02 -5.36 -4.23
CA PHE A 205 12.66 -5.03 -3.83
C PHE A 205 12.18 -3.68 -4.38
N LEU A 206 13.08 -2.70 -4.51
CA LEU A 206 12.72 -1.41 -5.09
C LEU A 206 12.40 -1.55 -6.60
N LYS A 207 13.13 -2.40 -7.36
CA LYS A 207 12.79 -2.71 -8.75
C LYS A 207 11.45 -3.44 -8.86
N GLU A 208 11.20 -4.42 -8.00
CA GLU A 208 9.90 -5.10 -7.93
C GLU A 208 8.77 -4.10 -7.72
N ARG A 209 8.91 -3.19 -6.75
CA ARG A 209 7.92 -2.12 -6.49
C ARG A 209 7.77 -1.16 -7.65
N ALA A 210 8.86 -0.83 -8.35
CA ALA A 210 8.80 0.01 -9.53
C ALA A 210 8.01 -0.64 -10.68
N ILE A 211 8.20 -1.95 -10.92
CA ILE A 211 7.43 -2.70 -11.92
C ILE A 211 5.94 -2.75 -11.52
N GLU A 212 5.64 -3.09 -10.27
CA GLU A 212 4.26 -3.10 -9.77
C GLU A 212 3.59 -1.73 -9.90
N ALA A 213 4.33 -0.65 -9.61
CA ALA A 213 3.83 0.71 -9.74
C ALA A 213 3.56 1.08 -11.20
N LEU A 214 4.47 0.76 -12.12
CA LEU A 214 4.28 0.97 -13.56
C LEU A 214 3.06 0.20 -14.08
N ASN A 215 2.88 -1.04 -13.63
CA ASN A 215 1.73 -1.86 -13.99
C ASN A 215 0.41 -1.22 -13.51
N LYS A 216 0.36 -0.71 -12.28
CA LYS A 216 -0.81 -0.01 -11.73
C LYS A 216 -1.12 1.31 -12.42
N ILE A 217 -0.09 2.08 -12.80
CA ILE A 217 -0.24 3.33 -13.58
C ILE A 217 -0.86 3.03 -14.94
N ASN A 218 -0.61 1.85 -15.50
CA ASN A 218 -1.15 1.36 -16.77
C ASN A 218 -0.96 2.37 -17.93
N PHE A 219 0.17 3.07 -17.94
CA PHE A 219 0.54 3.98 -19.01
C PHE A 219 1.41 3.24 -20.04
N ARG A 220 0.95 3.17 -21.29
CA ARG A 220 1.63 2.46 -22.36
C ARG A 220 2.59 3.38 -23.09
N SER A 221 3.87 3.01 -23.12
CA SER A 221 4.90 3.69 -23.90
C SER A 221 6.02 2.74 -24.27
N ASP A 222 6.69 3.00 -25.41
CA ASP A 222 7.90 2.26 -25.80
C ASP A 222 9.01 2.35 -24.74
N ARG A 223 9.04 3.39 -23.95
CA ARG A 223 9.98 3.58 -22.84
C ARG A 223 9.76 2.54 -21.75
N ILE A 224 8.51 2.37 -21.30
CA ILE A 224 8.14 1.36 -20.30
C ILE A 224 8.37 -0.04 -20.87
N PHE A 225 7.90 -0.29 -22.09
CA PHE A 225 8.10 -1.59 -22.74
C PHE A 225 9.57 -1.99 -22.79
N LYS A 226 10.46 -1.08 -23.18
CA LYS A 226 11.91 -1.30 -23.22
C LYS A 226 12.49 -1.59 -21.84
N ALA A 227 12.05 -0.86 -20.80
CA ALA A 227 12.49 -1.08 -19.44
C ALA A 227 12.05 -2.47 -18.93
N LEU A 228 10.78 -2.85 -19.14
CA LEU A 228 10.25 -4.16 -18.76
C LEU A 228 10.94 -5.31 -19.52
N LYS A 229 11.17 -5.13 -20.84
CA LYS A 229 11.94 -6.08 -21.62
C LYS A 229 13.35 -6.30 -21.06
N ASN A 230 14.03 -5.23 -20.65
CA ASN A 230 15.35 -5.34 -20.03
C ASN A 230 15.28 -6.04 -18.66
N SER A 231 14.20 -5.85 -17.91
CA SER A 231 13.95 -6.49 -16.61
C SER A 231 13.75 -8.01 -16.72
N LEU A 232 13.40 -8.54 -17.91
CA LEU A 232 13.42 -10.00 -18.17
C LEU A 232 14.82 -10.63 -18.04
N MET A 233 15.87 -9.82 -18.07
CA MET A 233 17.26 -10.26 -17.94
C MET A 233 17.88 -9.84 -16.60
N ASP A 234 17.06 -9.45 -15.63
CA ASP A 234 17.54 -9.07 -14.30
C ASP A 234 18.10 -10.27 -13.53
N GLU A 235 19.02 -10.03 -12.60
CA GLU A 235 19.61 -11.09 -11.78
C GLU A 235 18.60 -11.72 -10.82
N SER A 236 17.60 -10.93 -10.37
CA SER A 236 16.53 -11.40 -9.49
C SER A 236 15.47 -12.18 -10.28
N THR A 237 15.23 -13.41 -9.84
CA THR A 237 14.10 -14.24 -10.31
C THR A 237 12.77 -13.48 -10.21
N GLN A 238 12.52 -12.83 -9.05
CA GLN A 238 11.26 -12.13 -8.82
C GLN A 238 11.09 -10.90 -9.73
N VAL A 239 12.16 -10.15 -10.00
CA VAL A 239 12.11 -9.04 -10.98
C VAL A 239 11.78 -9.56 -12.38
N ARG A 240 12.34 -10.70 -12.81
CA ARG A 240 12.00 -11.31 -14.09
C ARG A 240 10.53 -11.76 -14.15
N ILE A 241 10.02 -12.39 -13.09
CA ILE A 241 8.60 -12.81 -13.00
C ILE A 241 7.68 -11.59 -13.07
N ASN A 242 7.95 -10.55 -12.26
CA ASN A 242 7.14 -9.33 -12.28
C ASN A 242 7.18 -8.62 -13.64
N ALA A 243 8.31 -8.72 -14.37
CA ALA A 243 8.43 -8.19 -15.72
C ALA A 243 7.57 -8.98 -16.73
N ILE A 244 7.49 -10.32 -16.59
CA ILE A 244 6.57 -11.14 -17.39
C ILE A 244 5.13 -10.68 -17.18
N GLU A 245 4.67 -10.58 -15.91
CA GLU A 245 3.31 -10.15 -15.57
C GLU A 245 3.00 -8.74 -16.11
N ALA A 246 3.95 -7.81 -15.95
CA ALA A 246 3.75 -6.43 -16.40
C ALA A 246 3.70 -6.34 -17.94
N LEU A 247 4.51 -7.11 -18.66
CA LEU A 247 4.47 -7.16 -20.12
C LEU A 247 3.15 -7.72 -20.65
N MET A 248 2.57 -8.72 -19.97
CA MET A 248 1.27 -9.29 -20.32
C MET A 248 0.16 -8.24 -20.36
N ASN A 249 0.28 -7.18 -19.58
CA ASN A 249 -0.70 -6.10 -19.52
C ASN A 249 -0.47 -4.99 -20.57
N THR A 250 0.53 -5.13 -21.46
CA THR A 250 0.88 -4.07 -22.42
C THR A 250 0.11 -4.12 -23.74
N ASP A 251 -0.59 -5.22 -24.08
CA ASP A 251 -1.24 -5.46 -25.38
C ASP A 251 -0.29 -5.24 -26.59
N ASP A 252 0.96 -5.65 -26.49
CA ASP A 252 1.98 -5.42 -27.51
C ASP A 252 2.33 -6.75 -28.17
N ASP A 253 2.21 -6.84 -29.48
CA ASP A 253 2.45 -8.08 -30.25
C ASP A 253 3.87 -8.65 -30.03
N ARG A 254 4.82 -7.81 -29.62
CA ARG A 254 6.20 -8.23 -29.31
C ARG A 254 6.31 -9.09 -28.04
N VAL A 255 5.29 -9.08 -27.18
CA VAL A 255 5.31 -9.77 -25.88
C VAL A 255 5.41 -11.28 -26.08
N LEU A 256 4.66 -11.85 -27.00
CA LEU A 256 4.62 -13.29 -27.24
C LEU A 256 6.03 -13.89 -27.44
N GLU A 257 6.81 -13.28 -28.30
CA GLU A 257 8.18 -13.77 -28.59
C GLU A 257 9.15 -13.55 -27.43
N LEU A 258 8.96 -12.47 -26.64
CA LEU A 258 9.75 -12.25 -25.44
C LEU A 258 9.48 -13.32 -24.38
N ILE A 259 8.20 -13.65 -24.16
CA ILE A 259 7.80 -14.66 -23.15
C ILE A 259 8.23 -16.06 -23.61
N LYS A 260 8.13 -16.40 -24.90
CA LYS A 260 8.71 -17.65 -25.44
C LYS A 260 10.22 -17.76 -25.16
N GLY A 261 10.94 -16.63 -25.20
CA GLY A 261 12.35 -16.59 -24.84
C GLY A 261 12.61 -17.01 -23.39
N MET A 262 11.67 -16.72 -22.47
CA MET A 262 11.78 -17.05 -21.05
C MET A 262 11.61 -18.54 -20.73
N LEU A 263 11.17 -19.37 -21.69
CA LEU A 263 11.15 -20.82 -21.54
C LEU A 263 12.58 -21.42 -21.38
N LYS A 264 13.62 -20.65 -21.70
CA LYS A 264 15.03 -21.02 -21.54
C LYS A 264 15.66 -20.38 -20.28
N ASP A 265 14.87 -19.78 -19.41
CA ASP A 265 15.39 -19.21 -18.17
C ASP A 265 16.02 -20.31 -17.30
N PRO A 266 17.15 -20.03 -16.61
CA PRO A 266 17.77 -21.00 -15.72
C PRO A 266 16.95 -21.29 -14.46
N ASP A 267 16.01 -20.41 -14.11
CA ASP A 267 15.16 -20.55 -12.93
C ASP A 267 13.80 -21.15 -13.33
N GLN A 268 13.45 -22.23 -12.64
CA GLN A 268 12.24 -23.00 -12.92
C GLN A 268 10.94 -22.21 -12.65
N GLU A 269 10.93 -21.33 -11.65
CA GLU A 269 9.76 -20.48 -11.35
C GLU A 269 9.51 -19.47 -12.47
N VAL A 270 10.56 -18.94 -13.10
CA VAL A 270 10.41 -18.06 -14.27
C VAL A 270 9.82 -18.83 -15.45
N VAL A 271 10.29 -20.04 -15.73
CA VAL A 271 9.75 -20.90 -16.80
C VAL A 271 8.28 -21.22 -16.56
N LYS A 272 7.91 -21.57 -15.33
CA LYS A 272 6.52 -21.82 -14.94
C LYS A 272 5.63 -20.61 -15.19
N ASN A 273 6.05 -19.42 -14.74
CA ASN A 273 5.30 -18.19 -14.99
C ASN A 273 5.22 -17.84 -16.49
N ALA A 274 6.27 -18.13 -17.26
CA ALA A 274 6.25 -17.97 -18.72
C ALA A 274 5.23 -18.89 -19.39
N ILE A 275 5.13 -20.15 -18.98
CA ILE A 275 4.12 -21.10 -19.49
C ILE A 275 2.71 -20.61 -19.21
N ILE A 276 2.43 -20.16 -17.95
CA ILE A 276 1.13 -19.59 -17.58
C ILE A 276 0.82 -18.35 -18.43
N ALA A 277 1.81 -17.48 -18.61
CA ALA A 277 1.66 -16.27 -19.42
C ALA A 277 1.36 -16.61 -20.89
N LEU A 278 2.04 -17.60 -21.49
CA LEU A 278 1.79 -18.05 -22.85
C LEU A 278 0.41 -18.66 -23.02
N TYR A 279 -0.07 -19.42 -22.05
CA TYR A 279 -1.44 -19.93 -22.03
C TYR A 279 -2.47 -18.77 -22.02
N ASN A 280 -2.23 -17.76 -21.20
CA ASN A 280 -3.14 -16.60 -21.12
C ASN A 280 -3.12 -15.75 -22.41
N LEU A 281 -2.02 -15.77 -23.19
CA LEU A 281 -1.92 -15.04 -24.47
C LEU A 281 -2.61 -15.76 -25.62
N GLU A 282 -2.35 -17.04 -25.80
CA GLU A 282 -2.68 -17.78 -27.02
C GLU A 282 -3.48 -19.08 -26.76
N GLY A 283 -3.76 -19.38 -25.49
CA GLY A 283 -4.54 -20.55 -25.13
C GLY A 283 -3.80 -21.88 -25.19
N GLU A 284 -4.58 -22.94 -25.15
CA GLU A 284 -4.11 -24.34 -25.05
C GLU A 284 -3.29 -24.79 -26.23
N GLU A 285 -3.66 -24.39 -27.47
CA GLU A 285 -2.99 -24.80 -28.69
C GLU A 285 -1.49 -24.47 -28.70
N LEU A 286 -1.14 -23.28 -28.15
CA LEU A 286 0.27 -22.89 -28.03
C LEU A 286 1.00 -23.80 -27.03
N ILE A 287 0.39 -24.14 -25.91
CA ILE A 287 1.00 -24.99 -24.88
C ILE A 287 1.23 -26.41 -25.42
N VAL A 288 0.29 -26.95 -26.19
CA VAL A 288 0.45 -28.24 -26.89
C VAL A 288 1.61 -28.16 -27.88
N SER A 289 1.75 -27.06 -28.63
CA SER A 289 2.86 -26.89 -29.59
C SER A 289 4.25 -26.90 -28.91
N ILE A 290 4.35 -26.45 -27.65
CA ILE A 290 5.60 -26.48 -26.86
C ILE A 290 6.01 -27.94 -26.56
N LEU A 291 5.05 -28.84 -26.34
CA LEU A 291 5.34 -30.26 -26.12
C LEU A 291 5.95 -30.91 -27.35
N ASP A 292 5.52 -30.52 -28.54
CA ASP A 292 5.96 -31.06 -29.82
C ASP A 292 7.26 -30.41 -30.32
N ASP A 293 7.64 -29.25 -29.78
CA ASP A 293 8.87 -28.56 -30.18
C ASP A 293 10.12 -29.29 -29.65
N VAL A 294 10.91 -29.83 -30.58
CA VAL A 294 12.18 -30.53 -30.26
C VAL A 294 13.20 -29.58 -29.58
N ALA A 295 13.13 -28.28 -29.85
CA ALA A 295 14.05 -27.28 -29.31
C ALA A 295 13.61 -26.74 -27.92
N ALA A 296 12.40 -27.05 -27.48
CA ALA A 296 11.92 -26.62 -26.15
C ALA A 296 12.66 -27.38 -25.03
N PRO A 297 13.09 -26.69 -23.97
CA PRO A 297 13.73 -27.32 -22.82
C PRO A 297 12.80 -28.37 -22.17
N GLU A 298 13.39 -29.46 -21.67
CA GLU A 298 12.64 -30.55 -21.03
C GLU A 298 11.79 -30.06 -19.85
N PHE A 299 12.33 -29.11 -19.08
CA PHE A 299 11.57 -28.51 -17.95
C PHE A 299 10.35 -27.72 -18.43
N ALA A 300 10.47 -26.95 -19.52
CA ALA A 300 9.34 -26.24 -20.11
C ALA A 300 8.24 -27.20 -20.59
N LYS A 301 8.61 -28.35 -21.18
CA LYS A 301 7.66 -29.41 -21.55
C LYS A 301 6.98 -30.03 -20.32
N LEU A 302 7.74 -30.22 -19.23
CA LEU A 302 7.19 -30.76 -18.00
C LEU A 302 6.12 -29.84 -17.43
N GLU A 303 6.41 -28.54 -17.36
CA GLU A 303 5.47 -27.52 -16.84
C GLU A 303 4.25 -27.33 -17.76
N ALA A 304 4.46 -27.34 -19.08
CA ALA A 304 3.38 -27.33 -20.06
C ALA A 304 2.42 -28.51 -19.86
N LYS A 305 2.97 -29.71 -19.67
CA LYS A 305 2.17 -30.93 -19.40
C LYS A 305 1.43 -30.84 -18.05
N ALA A 306 2.08 -30.30 -17.03
CA ALA A 306 1.45 -30.11 -15.72
C ALA A 306 0.26 -29.16 -15.80
N LEU A 307 0.41 -28.03 -16.50
CA LEU A 307 -0.67 -27.06 -16.70
C LEU A 307 -1.86 -27.69 -17.46
N LEU A 308 -1.62 -28.40 -18.57
CA LEU A 308 -2.68 -29.03 -19.34
C LEU A 308 -3.45 -30.08 -18.53
N LYS A 309 -2.75 -30.83 -17.69
CA LYS A 309 -3.38 -31.79 -16.77
C LYS A 309 -4.27 -31.08 -15.73
N GLU A 310 -3.78 -30.01 -15.13
CA GLU A 310 -4.54 -29.23 -14.17
C GLU A 310 -5.82 -28.65 -14.79
N LEU A 311 -5.73 -28.17 -16.03
CA LEU A 311 -6.89 -27.63 -16.76
C LEU A 311 -7.93 -28.73 -17.06
N SER A 312 -7.51 -29.92 -17.48
CA SER A 312 -8.43 -31.03 -17.76
C SER A 312 -9.15 -31.54 -16.51
N GLU A 313 -8.48 -31.56 -15.35
CA GLU A 313 -9.08 -31.93 -14.07
C GLU A 313 -10.15 -30.88 -13.63
N TYR A 314 -9.91 -29.60 -13.91
CA TYR A 314 -10.91 -28.53 -13.63
C TYR A 314 -12.15 -28.63 -14.51
N GLU A 315 -12.02 -29.04 -15.78
CA GLU A 315 -13.18 -29.22 -16.68
C GLU A 315 -14.04 -30.41 -16.28
N GLU A 316 -13.44 -31.52 -15.81
CA GLU A 316 -14.16 -32.69 -15.31
C GLU A 316 -14.96 -32.37 -14.04
N ASP A 317 -14.42 -31.55 -13.10
CA ASP A 317 -15.08 -31.13 -11.86
C ASP A 317 -16.27 -30.14 -12.10
N LEU A 318 -16.34 -29.48 -13.25
CA LEU A 318 -17.41 -28.56 -13.61
C LEU A 318 -18.62 -29.27 -14.30
N ASP A 319 -18.39 -30.47 -14.86
CA ASP A 319 -19.40 -31.27 -15.54
C ASP A 319 -20.12 -32.29 -14.62
N ASP A 320 -19.63 -32.45 -13.37
CA ASP A 320 -20.26 -33.23 -12.31
C ASP A 320 -21.10 -32.34 -11.34
#